data_31c5a434c59463b31cec981df14663e2
#
_entry.id   31c5a434c59463b31cec981df14663e2
#
_cell.length_a   1.000
_cell.length_b   1.000
_cell.length_c   1.000
_cell.angle_alpha   90.00
_cell.angle_beta   90.00
_cell.angle_gamma   90.00
#
_symmetry.space_group_name_H-M   'P 1'
#
loop_
_entity.id
_entity.type
_entity.pdbx_description
1 polymer ?
#
loop_
_entity_poly.entity_id
_entity_poly.type
_entity_poly.pdbx_seq_one_letter_code
_entity_poly.pdbx_strand_id
1 'polypeptide(L)'
;MQDWITGFAGMGLLFIGLRMVGAEVQQLAGGRVRAWIAATLPRAAAPQLVGIISGACSQSAGAVTFAAAGLVAAGAATLGQALPLLPWSSVGTSLLVLAAAVDLRLMAFVLFGAVGCALLLRVDRRSRLRPALYALLGLGLLLFGVGLLKSAMAGLKADPRVGAVLVVAGGSFSLAFILGVLSGGFLQSAQVATVLLLPLVQAGLLGLPPVAAVIYGASLGTGFGRLLVAGSMDLATRRLTFAGALVRGVGTLLLLLLLLAEIHGGVPLLLAWVQATGVDLSLQVGLLYLVSQVTIALAGEVVGGALAARTIRWLPDPAAKEPAALRPVHVPSGEVRDPAGAQLLCQLEWSRLAGFLPQYLDDLLSPEERSAEAFGLARRHAGSTTILAALEACLAGALRAEPAAADLEALVRLRTRVSLMRALQGALHDFAQDVGALPATERPARVDRLVHGLHAVLGVAAEALGPRATEEDRRNLRAITAERGALMEQVRQSLLDSEGRKVSAERLVDATLQFEKCLWLMRRLAEDGAAGAG
;
A
#
# COMPACT_ATOMS: atom_id res chain seq x y z
N MET A 1 -18.09 -41.15 -9.78
CA MET A 1 -18.85 -39.97 -9.32
C MET A 1 -18.45 -39.54 -7.92
N GLN A 2 -18.29 -40.48 -6.98
CA GLN A 2 -17.86 -40.14 -5.59
C GLN A 2 -16.54 -39.43 -5.53
N ASP A 3 -15.51 -39.86 -6.28
CA ASP A 3 -14.18 -39.26 -6.30
C ASP A 3 -14.19 -37.80 -6.82
N TRP A 4 -15.02 -37.51 -7.84
CA TRP A 4 -15.19 -36.14 -8.33
C TRP A 4 -15.81 -35.20 -7.28
N ILE A 5 -16.83 -35.69 -6.56
CA ILE A 5 -17.47 -34.93 -5.47
C ILE A 5 -16.48 -34.71 -4.33
N THR A 6 -15.73 -35.75 -3.94
CA THR A 6 -14.69 -35.67 -2.91
C THR A 6 -13.56 -34.71 -3.32
N GLY A 7 -13.15 -34.76 -4.59
CA GLY A 7 -12.15 -33.85 -5.13
C GLY A 7 -12.62 -32.39 -5.12
N PHE A 8 -13.86 -32.14 -5.53
CA PHE A 8 -14.47 -30.81 -5.52
C PHE A 8 -14.58 -30.25 -4.08
N ALA A 9 -15.05 -31.10 -3.14
CA ALA A 9 -15.11 -30.72 -1.73
C ALA A 9 -13.72 -30.44 -1.14
N GLY A 10 -12.71 -31.26 -1.46
CA GLY A 10 -11.33 -31.09 -1.04
C GLY A 10 -10.73 -29.78 -1.56
N MET A 11 -11.01 -29.44 -2.82
CA MET A 11 -10.58 -28.17 -3.44
C MET A 11 -11.25 -26.97 -2.74
N GLY A 12 -12.54 -27.04 -2.46
CA GLY A 12 -13.26 -26.01 -1.73
C GLY A 12 -12.68 -25.76 -0.35
N LEU A 13 -12.43 -26.83 0.43
CA LEU A 13 -11.85 -26.72 1.77
C LEU A 13 -10.42 -26.19 1.75
N LEU A 14 -9.62 -26.60 0.75
CA LEU A 14 -8.27 -26.09 0.57
C LEU A 14 -8.28 -24.58 0.31
N PHE A 15 -9.12 -24.08 -0.60
CA PHE A 15 -9.24 -22.66 -0.88
C PHE A 15 -9.78 -21.86 0.31
N ILE A 16 -10.80 -22.38 1.01
CA ILE A 16 -11.33 -21.75 2.22
C ILE A 16 -10.23 -21.67 3.28
N GLY A 17 -9.53 -22.78 3.54
CA GLY A 17 -8.44 -22.84 4.52
C GLY A 17 -7.32 -21.87 4.20
N LEU A 18 -6.87 -21.85 2.94
CA LEU A 18 -5.82 -20.95 2.48
C LEU A 18 -6.21 -19.47 2.64
N ARG A 19 -7.45 -19.14 2.26
CA ARG A 19 -7.97 -17.77 2.40
C ARG A 19 -8.09 -17.37 3.86
N MET A 20 -8.57 -18.25 4.72
CA MET A 20 -8.68 -18.00 6.17
C MET A 20 -7.30 -17.78 6.80
N VAL A 21 -6.34 -18.68 6.55
CA VAL A 21 -4.96 -18.48 7.05
C VAL A 21 -4.42 -17.11 6.62
N GLY A 22 -4.53 -16.78 5.33
CA GLY A 22 -4.05 -15.50 4.80
C GLY A 22 -4.71 -14.29 5.45
N ALA A 23 -6.05 -14.29 5.58
CA ALA A 23 -6.80 -13.17 6.15
C ALA A 23 -6.52 -12.98 7.65
N GLU A 24 -6.56 -14.07 8.41
CA GLU A 24 -6.42 -14.00 9.87
C GLU A 24 -4.97 -13.71 10.31
N VAL A 25 -3.99 -14.26 9.60
CA VAL A 25 -2.58 -13.91 9.84
C VAL A 25 -2.30 -12.46 9.47
N GLN A 26 -2.90 -11.93 8.39
CA GLN A 26 -2.84 -10.51 8.07
C GLN A 26 -3.48 -9.64 9.16
N GLN A 27 -4.60 -10.06 9.75
CA GLN A 27 -5.25 -9.35 10.84
C GLN A 27 -4.39 -9.33 12.11
N LEU A 28 -3.71 -10.45 12.42
CA LEU A 28 -2.78 -10.54 13.58
C LEU A 28 -1.55 -9.65 13.42
N ALA A 29 -0.99 -9.60 12.24
CA ALA A 29 0.31 -9.03 11.97
C ALA A 29 0.28 -7.74 11.14
N GLY A 30 -0.78 -7.51 10.35
CA GLY A 30 -0.80 -6.54 9.25
C GLY A 30 -0.41 -5.11 9.64
N GLY A 31 -0.98 -4.56 10.70
CA GLY A 31 -0.63 -3.21 11.17
C GLY A 31 0.80 -3.13 11.73
N ARG A 32 1.20 -4.13 12.53
CA ARG A 32 2.54 -4.20 13.13
C ARG A 32 3.62 -4.44 12.07
N VAL A 33 3.36 -5.33 11.11
CA VAL A 33 4.30 -5.61 10.00
C VAL A 33 4.49 -4.38 9.14
N ARG A 34 3.42 -3.65 8.79
CA ARG A 34 3.52 -2.41 8.02
C ARG A 34 4.28 -1.31 8.77
N ALA A 35 3.97 -1.08 10.04
CA ALA A 35 4.70 -0.14 10.89
C ALA A 35 6.18 -0.54 11.02
N TRP A 36 6.45 -1.83 11.16
CA TRP A 36 7.81 -2.35 11.23
C TRP A 36 8.56 -2.18 9.89
N ILE A 37 7.94 -2.47 8.75
CA ILE A 37 8.51 -2.21 7.43
C ILE A 37 8.81 -0.71 7.27
N ALA A 38 7.86 0.16 7.63
CA ALA A 38 8.01 1.61 7.53
C ALA A 38 9.17 2.14 8.40
N ALA A 39 9.35 1.59 9.60
CA ALA A 39 10.40 1.99 10.51
C ALA A 39 11.78 1.44 10.12
N THR A 40 11.83 0.24 9.56
CA THR A 40 13.10 -0.48 9.30
C THR A 40 13.60 -0.29 7.89
N LEU A 41 12.75 -0.26 6.88
CA LEU A 41 13.15 -0.23 5.47
C LEU A 41 14.10 0.92 5.12
N PRO A 42 13.89 2.18 5.55
CA PRO A 42 14.80 3.29 5.24
C PRO A 42 16.19 3.14 5.87
N ARG A 43 16.30 2.30 6.93
CA ARG A 43 17.52 2.09 7.72
C ARG A 43 18.08 0.69 7.57
N ALA A 44 17.39 -0.19 6.82
CA ALA A 44 17.73 -1.59 6.79
C ALA A 44 19.04 -1.83 6.04
N ALA A 45 20.03 -2.36 6.75
CA ALA A 45 21.20 -2.96 6.14
C ALA A 45 20.87 -4.27 5.38
N ALA A 46 19.68 -4.84 5.61
CA ALA A 46 19.24 -6.11 5.03
C ALA A 46 17.72 -6.08 4.71
N PRO A 47 17.28 -5.44 3.63
CA PRO A 47 15.88 -5.46 3.18
C PRO A 47 15.36 -6.89 2.92
N GLN A 48 16.26 -7.84 2.69
CA GLN A 48 16.00 -9.26 2.51
C GLN A 48 15.29 -9.86 3.74
N LEU A 49 15.84 -9.64 4.94
CA LEU A 49 15.24 -10.13 6.19
C LEU A 49 13.87 -9.51 6.44
N VAL A 50 13.73 -8.21 6.14
CA VAL A 50 12.44 -7.53 6.23
C VAL A 50 11.43 -8.17 5.28
N GLY A 51 11.83 -8.51 4.06
CA GLY A 51 11.02 -9.24 3.09
C GLY A 51 10.58 -10.62 3.61
N ILE A 52 11.53 -11.45 4.06
CA ILE A 52 11.24 -12.81 4.57
C ILE A 52 10.26 -12.76 5.73
N ILE A 53 10.55 -11.95 6.76
CA ILE A 53 9.71 -11.87 7.96
C ILE A 53 8.31 -11.33 7.62
N SER A 54 8.23 -10.27 6.81
CA SER A 54 6.93 -9.72 6.41
C SER A 54 6.13 -10.70 5.55
N GLY A 55 6.77 -11.45 4.66
CA GLY A 55 6.14 -12.52 3.88
C GLY A 55 5.65 -13.66 4.75
N ALA A 56 6.48 -14.14 5.69
CA ALA A 56 6.12 -15.20 6.63
C ALA A 56 4.95 -14.77 7.53
N CYS A 57 4.96 -13.53 8.02
CA CYS A 57 3.92 -13.00 8.89
C CYS A 57 2.63 -12.62 8.15
N SER A 58 2.70 -12.14 6.92
CA SER A 58 1.51 -11.74 6.15
C SER A 58 0.92 -12.86 5.31
N GLN A 59 1.70 -13.90 5.02
CA GLN A 59 1.37 -14.99 4.08
C GLN A 59 0.86 -14.47 2.72
N SER A 60 1.24 -13.23 2.36
CA SER A 60 0.81 -12.56 1.14
C SER A 60 1.88 -11.63 0.58
N ALA A 61 2.56 -12.06 -0.46
CA ALA A 61 3.50 -11.20 -1.18
C ALA A 61 2.81 -9.97 -1.82
N GLY A 62 1.49 -10.05 -2.08
CA GLY A 62 0.68 -8.91 -2.53
C GLY A 62 0.57 -7.83 -1.45
N ALA A 63 0.25 -8.22 -0.21
CA ALA A 63 0.17 -7.27 0.92
C ALA A 63 1.51 -6.56 1.17
N VAL A 64 2.63 -7.30 1.07
CA VAL A 64 3.98 -6.71 1.17
C VAL A 64 4.24 -5.73 0.02
N THR A 65 3.82 -6.07 -1.21
CA THR A 65 3.94 -5.17 -2.37
C THR A 65 3.20 -3.85 -2.15
N PHE A 66 1.94 -3.90 -1.66
CA PHE A 66 1.16 -2.68 -1.39
C PHE A 66 1.77 -1.85 -0.25
N ALA A 67 2.24 -2.50 0.83
CA ALA A 67 2.93 -1.79 1.91
C ALA A 67 4.21 -1.09 1.42
N ALA A 68 5.02 -1.79 0.63
CA ALA A 68 6.23 -1.23 0.03
C ALA A 68 5.93 -0.09 -0.95
N ALA A 69 4.88 -0.24 -1.79
CA ALA A 69 4.43 0.79 -2.71
C ALA A 69 3.94 2.06 -1.99
N GLY A 70 3.23 1.91 -0.88
CA GLY A 70 2.82 3.03 -0.03
C GLY A 70 4.03 3.82 0.51
N LEU A 71 5.11 3.15 0.91
CA LEU A 71 6.34 3.80 1.36
C LEU A 71 7.07 4.53 0.21
N VAL A 72 7.06 3.93 -0.99
CA VAL A 72 7.63 4.58 -2.19
C VAL A 72 6.80 5.81 -2.57
N ALA A 73 5.47 5.72 -2.54
CA ALA A 73 4.57 6.83 -2.82
C ALA A 73 4.73 7.98 -1.81
N ALA A 74 4.96 7.64 -0.53
CA ALA A 74 5.23 8.61 0.53
C ALA A 74 6.65 9.22 0.49
N GLY A 75 7.51 8.79 -0.44
CA GLY A 75 8.91 9.23 -0.48
C GLY A 75 9.77 8.71 0.68
N ALA A 76 9.24 7.79 1.50
CA ALA A 76 9.96 7.19 2.62
C ALA A 76 10.97 6.12 2.19
N ALA A 77 10.83 5.57 0.99
CA ALA A 77 11.76 4.63 0.38
C ALA A 77 11.84 4.86 -1.13
N THR A 78 12.99 4.57 -1.72
CA THR A 78 13.14 4.55 -3.18
C THR A 78 12.61 3.23 -3.76
N LEU A 79 12.28 3.22 -5.07
CA LEU A 79 11.88 2.00 -5.78
C LEU A 79 12.94 0.89 -5.63
N GLY A 80 14.24 1.25 -5.70
CA GLY A 80 15.35 0.30 -5.56
C GLY A 80 15.44 -0.32 -4.15
N GLN A 81 15.13 0.44 -3.10
CA GLN A 81 15.09 -0.07 -1.72
C GLN A 81 13.88 -0.97 -1.45
N ALA A 82 12.75 -0.66 -2.08
CA ALA A 82 11.50 -1.41 -1.90
C ALA A 82 11.45 -2.71 -2.73
N LEU A 83 12.10 -2.73 -3.89
CA LEU A 83 12.03 -3.85 -4.84
C LEU A 83 12.51 -5.20 -4.27
N PRO A 84 13.61 -5.29 -3.48
CA PRO A 84 14.05 -6.56 -2.89
C PRO A 84 13.02 -7.21 -1.96
N LEU A 85 12.16 -6.42 -1.31
CA LEU A 85 11.12 -6.97 -0.43
C LEU A 85 10.20 -7.96 -1.14
N LEU A 86 9.91 -7.74 -2.43
CA LEU A 86 8.92 -8.52 -3.17
C LEU A 86 9.35 -9.99 -3.36
N PRO A 87 10.53 -10.29 -3.94
CA PRO A 87 10.96 -11.67 -4.10
C PRO A 87 11.27 -12.32 -2.74
N TRP A 88 11.89 -11.61 -1.79
CA TRP A 88 12.18 -12.14 -0.46
C TRP A 88 10.92 -12.40 0.38
N SER A 89 9.84 -11.65 0.17
CA SER A 89 8.54 -11.97 0.79
C SER A 89 7.98 -13.30 0.29
N SER A 90 8.25 -13.67 -0.96
CA SER A 90 7.85 -14.98 -1.50
C SER A 90 8.63 -16.13 -0.87
N VAL A 91 9.89 -15.90 -0.48
CA VAL A 91 10.65 -16.85 0.34
C VAL A 91 9.98 -17.03 1.71
N GLY A 92 9.54 -15.94 2.35
CA GLY A 92 8.79 -16.02 3.62
C GLY A 92 7.47 -16.79 3.50
N THR A 93 6.70 -16.57 2.43
CA THR A 93 5.43 -17.29 2.22
C THR A 93 5.61 -18.78 1.93
N SER A 94 6.79 -19.24 1.50
CA SER A 94 7.05 -20.67 1.21
C SER A 94 6.94 -21.58 2.44
N LEU A 95 7.00 -21.01 3.65
CA LEU A 95 6.79 -21.76 4.90
C LEU A 95 5.43 -22.46 4.94
N LEU A 96 4.39 -21.85 4.36
CA LEU A 96 3.06 -22.49 4.30
C LEU A 96 3.04 -23.66 3.31
N VAL A 97 3.80 -23.57 2.20
CA VAL A 97 3.92 -24.68 1.24
C VAL A 97 4.64 -25.86 1.91
N LEU A 98 5.72 -25.59 2.64
CA LEU A 98 6.43 -26.62 3.42
C LEU A 98 5.52 -27.26 4.47
N ALA A 99 4.74 -26.46 5.20
CA ALA A 99 3.78 -26.98 6.16
C ALA A 99 2.69 -27.83 5.49
N ALA A 100 2.19 -27.44 4.31
CA ALA A 100 1.20 -28.22 3.55
C ALA A 100 1.78 -29.49 2.92
N ALA A 101 3.10 -29.53 2.67
CA ALA A 101 3.78 -30.66 2.08
C ALA A 101 3.99 -31.83 3.06
N VAL A 102 4.02 -31.54 4.36
CA VAL A 102 4.11 -32.59 5.39
C VAL A 102 2.74 -33.29 5.52
N ASP A 103 2.73 -34.64 5.55
CA ASP A 103 1.48 -35.40 5.75
C ASP A 103 1.02 -35.27 7.21
N LEU A 104 0.30 -34.20 7.48
CA LEU A 104 -0.20 -33.84 8.81
C LEU A 104 -1.70 -34.13 8.96
N ARG A 105 -2.21 -35.24 8.42
CA ARG A 105 -3.63 -35.62 8.56
C ARG A 105 -4.08 -35.66 10.01
N LEU A 106 -3.27 -36.28 10.89
CA LEU A 106 -3.55 -36.30 12.32
C LEU A 106 -3.54 -34.89 12.92
N MET A 107 -2.67 -34.02 12.42
CA MET A 107 -2.63 -32.62 12.85
C MET A 107 -3.92 -31.87 12.48
N ALA A 108 -4.51 -32.13 11.31
CA ALA A 108 -5.79 -31.52 10.95
C ALA A 108 -6.89 -31.87 11.96
N PHE A 109 -6.97 -33.14 12.39
CA PHE A 109 -7.95 -33.58 13.41
C PHE A 109 -7.65 -32.96 14.79
N VAL A 110 -6.37 -32.87 15.17
CA VAL A 110 -5.96 -32.21 16.43
C VAL A 110 -6.35 -30.72 16.38
N LEU A 111 -6.10 -30.04 15.26
CA LEU A 111 -6.48 -28.64 15.09
C LEU A 111 -7.99 -28.46 15.18
N PHE A 112 -8.80 -29.31 14.54
CA PHE A 112 -10.25 -29.24 14.64
C PHE A 112 -10.74 -29.49 16.08
N GLY A 113 -10.15 -30.45 16.78
CA GLY A 113 -10.48 -30.71 18.17
C GLY A 113 -10.13 -29.53 19.08
N ALA A 114 -8.90 -29.00 18.93
CA ALA A 114 -8.44 -27.85 19.72
C ALA A 114 -9.28 -26.59 19.45
N VAL A 115 -9.56 -26.30 18.18
CA VAL A 115 -10.41 -25.16 17.81
C VAL A 115 -11.83 -25.37 18.30
N GLY A 116 -12.41 -26.58 18.15
CA GLY A 116 -13.74 -26.91 18.65
C GLY A 116 -13.87 -26.70 20.16
N CYS A 117 -12.89 -27.17 20.94
CA CYS A 117 -12.82 -26.93 22.39
C CYS A 117 -12.69 -25.43 22.71
N ALA A 118 -11.85 -24.69 21.98
CA ALA A 118 -11.68 -23.27 22.18
C ALA A 118 -12.96 -22.47 21.88
N LEU A 119 -13.72 -22.85 20.84
CA LEU A 119 -15.03 -22.27 20.51
C LEU A 119 -16.05 -22.57 21.61
N LEU A 120 -16.09 -23.80 22.12
CA LEU A 120 -16.96 -24.18 23.25
C LEU A 120 -16.67 -23.32 24.48
N LEU A 121 -15.38 -23.05 24.77
CA LEU A 121 -14.91 -22.19 25.86
C LEU A 121 -15.04 -20.69 25.54
N ARG A 122 -15.65 -20.35 24.39
CA ARG A 122 -15.88 -18.97 23.94
C ARG A 122 -14.61 -18.12 23.85
N VAL A 123 -13.47 -18.73 23.50
CA VAL A 123 -12.17 -18.06 23.32
C VAL A 123 -12.24 -17.08 22.14
N ASP A 124 -13.10 -17.33 21.16
CA ASP A 124 -13.42 -16.47 20.01
C ASP A 124 -13.95 -15.08 20.39
N ARG A 125 -14.53 -14.92 21.59
CA ARG A 125 -14.98 -13.62 22.12
C ARG A 125 -13.83 -12.71 22.54
N ARG A 126 -12.62 -13.24 22.71
CA ARG A 126 -11.43 -12.46 23.00
C ARG A 126 -10.84 -11.92 21.70
N SER A 127 -10.98 -10.62 21.46
CA SER A 127 -10.55 -9.95 20.21
C SER A 127 -9.09 -10.25 19.80
N ARG A 128 -8.19 -10.45 20.78
CA ARG A 128 -6.76 -10.76 20.53
C ARG A 128 -6.52 -12.21 20.10
N LEU A 129 -7.34 -13.17 20.54
CA LEU A 129 -7.15 -14.60 20.27
C LEU A 129 -7.97 -15.09 19.09
N ARG A 130 -9.05 -14.39 18.76
CA ARG A 130 -9.94 -14.72 17.64
C ARG A 130 -9.21 -14.96 16.33
N PRO A 131 -8.34 -14.05 15.84
CA PRO A 131 -7.66 -14.27 14.56
C PRO A 131 -6.72 -15.49 14.61
N ALA A 132 -6.03 -15.73 15.74
CA ALA A 132 -5.17 -16.90 15.88
C ALA A 132 -5.98 -18.21 15.83
N LEU A 133 -7.15 -18.25 16.47
CA LEU A 133 -8.05 -19.39 16.48
C LEU A 133 -8.56 -19.71 15.06
N TYR A 134 -8.99 -18.67 14.31
CA TYR A 134 -9.47 -18.86 12.94
C TYR A 134 -8.32 -19.15 11.95
N ALA A 135 -7.11 -18.66 12.19
CA ALA A 135 -5.92 -19.06 11.41
C ALA A 135 -5.62 -20.57 11.60
N LEU A 136 -5.71 -21.07 12.83
CA LEU A 136 -5.56 -22.51 13.12
C LEU A 136 -6.67 -23.35 12.48
N LEU A 137 -7.91 -22.86 12.50
CA LEU A 137 -9.03 -23.50 11.79
C LEU A 137 -8.75 -23.56 10.29
N GLY A 138 -8.31 -22.43 9.71
CA GLY A 138 -7.95 -22.36 8.30
C GLY A 138 -6.82 -23.33 7.93
N LEU A 139 -5.81 -23.47 8.77
CA LEU A 139 -4.74 -24.46 8.59
C LEU A 139 -5.28 -25.89 8.65
N GLY A 140 -6.16 -26.21 9.60
CA GLY A 140 -6.86 -27.51 9.67
C GLY A 140 -7.65 -27.82 8.40
N LEU A 141 -8.44 -26.86 7.91
CA LEU A 141 -9.22 -26.99 6.67
C LEU A 141 -8.32 -27.19 5.44
N LEU A 142 -7.20 -26.46 5.36
CA LEU A 142 -6.22 -26.61 4.29
C LEU A 142 -5.64 -28.02 4.27
N LEU A 143 -5.12 -28.50 5.40
CA LEU A 143 -4.52 -29.83 5.52
C LEU A 143 -5.54 -30.94 5.26
N PHE A 144 -6.76 -30.80 5.74
CA PHE A 144 -7.84 -31.74 5.50
C PHE A 144 -8.26 -31.74 4.02
N GLY A 145 -8.36 -30.57 3.38
CA GLY A 145 -8.65 -30.41 1.96
C GLY A 145 -7.60 -31.09 1.07
N VAL A 146 -6.29 -30.93 1.40
CA VAL A 146 -5.20 -31.67 0.72
C VAL A 146 -5.40 -33.18 0.85
N GLY A 147 -5.76 -33.66 2.05
CA GLY A 147 -6.03 -35.07 2.29
C GLY A 147 -7.20 -35.66 1.49
N LEU A 148 -8.31 -34.91 1.36
CA LEU A 148 -9.45 -35.28 0.53
C LEU A 148 -9.09 -35.31 -0.97
N LEU A 149 -8.36 -34.30 -1.43
CA LEU A 149 -7.87 -34.25 -2.81
C LEU A 149 -6.95 -35.43 -3.11
N LYS A 150 -6.05 -35.82 -2.20
CA LYS A 150 -5.20 -37.00 -2.35
C LYS A 150 -6.05 -38.27 -2.52
N SER A 151 -7.09 -38.44 -1.68
CA SER A 151 -7.99 -39.61 -1.76
C SER A 151 -8.76 -39.62 -3.08
N ALA A 152 -9.29 -38.47 -3.52
CA ALA A 152 -10.00 -38.34 -4.79
C ALA A 152 -9.07 -38.64 -5.99
N MET A 153 -7.86 -38.12 -5.98
CA MET A 153 -6.87 -38.35 -7.06
C MET A 153 -6.45 -39.82 -7.14
N ALA A 154 -6.33 -40.51 -6.00
CA ALA A 154 -6.04 -41.93 -5.97
C ALA A 154 -7.17 -42.78 -6.63
N GLY A 155 -8.44 -42.41 -6.40
CA GLY A 155 -9.59 -43.01 -7.08
C GLY A 155 -9.64 -42.68 -8.58
N LEU A 156 -9.39 -41.42 -8.94
CA LEU A 156 -9.40 -40.98 -10.34
C LEU A 156 -8.22 -41.55 -11.17
N LYS A 157 -7.14 -41.97 -10.56
CA LYS A 157 -6.01 -42.63 -11.22
C LYS A 157 -6.44 -43.92 -11.94
N ALA A 158 -7.48 -44.56 -11.45
CA ALA A 158 -8.04 -45.78 -12.08
C ALA A 158 -8.86 -45.46 -13.35
N ASP A 159 -9.25 -44.22 -13.61
CA ASP A 159 -9.98 -43.82 -14.81
C ASP A 159 -8.98 -43.63 -15.99
N PRO A 160 -9.10 -44.43 -17.09
CA PRO A 160 -8.18 -44.34 -18.23
C PRO A 160 -8.13 -42.95 -18.89
N ARG A 161 -9.24 -42.19 -18.82
CA ARG A 161 -9.32 -40.84 -19.42
C ARG A 161 -8.48 -39.84 -18.62
N VAL A 162 -8.55 -39.92 -17.31
CA VAL A 162 -7.74 -39.06 -16.40
C VAL A 162 -6.28 -39.45 -16.52
N GLY A 163 -5.97 -40.74 -16.53
CA GLY A 163 -4.61 -41.24 -16.73
C GLY A 163 -3.97 -40.72 -18.04
N ALA A 164 -4.71 -40.78 -19.17
CA ALA A 164 -4.25 -40.29 -20.45
C ALA A 164 -3.91 -38.77 -20.42
N VAL A 165 -4.75 -37.96 -19.83
CA VAL A 165 -4.50 -36.50 -19.69
C VAL A 165 -3.27 -36.24 -18.83
N LEU A 166 -3.12 -36.96 -17.72
CA LEU A 166 -1.99 -36.78 -16.81
C LEU A 166 -0.66 -37.27 -17.42
N VAL A 167 -0.67 -38.32 -18.20
CA VAL A 167 0.51 -38.79 -18.96
C VAL A 167 0.93 -37.75 -19.98
N VAL A 168 0.00 -37.13 -20.72
CA VAL A 168 0.31 -36.06 -21.67
C VAL A 168 0.84 -34.82 -20.95
N ALA A 169 0.18 -34.42 -19.85
CA ALA A 169 0.61 -33.26 -19.07
C ALA A 169 1.96 -33.49 -18.37
N GLY A 170 2.21 -34.69 -17.85
CA GLY A 170 3.46 -35.06 -17.19
C GLY A 170 4.61 -35.39 -18.17
N GLY A 171 4.28 -35.79 -19.40
CA GLY A 171 5.27 -36.13 -20.46
C GLY A 171 5.76 -34.93 -21.27
N SER A 172 5.05 -33.79 -21.21
CA SER A 172 5.43 -32.57 -21.94
C SER A 172 5.85 -31.46 -21.00
N PHE A 173 7.15 -31.17 -20.96
CA PHE A 173 7.72 -30.06 -20.21
C PHE A 173 7.07 -28.71 -20.55
N SER A 174 6.88 -28.42 -21.84
CA SER A 174 6.28 -27.17 -22.31
C SER A 174 4.83 -27.03 -21.85
N LEU A 175 4.05 -28.11 -21.91
CA LEU A 175 2.67 -28.09 -21.44
C LEU A 175 2.59 -27.87 -19.93
N ALA A 176 3.43 -28.57 -19.15
CA ALA A 176 3.51 -28.38 -17.70
C ALA A 176 3.86 -26.93 -17.33
N PHE A 177 4.83 -26.33 -18.03
CA PHE A 177 5.21 -24.93 -17.84
C PHE A 177 4.07 -23.96 -18.19
N ILE A 178 3.40 -24.14 -19.33
CA ILE A 178 2.25 -23.31 -19.74
C ILE A 178 1.11 -23.42 -18.72
N LEU A 179 0.78 -24.62 -18.26
CA LEU A 179 -0.24 -24.83 -17.21
C LEU A 179 0.17 -24.12 -15.92
N GLY A 180 1.46 -24.12 -15.60
CA GLY A 180 2.02 -23.32 -14.51
C GLY A 180 1.78 -21.83 -14.71
N VAL A 181 2.11 -21.26 -15.87
CA VAL A 181 1.92 -19.83 -16.18
C VAL A 181 0.42 -19.46 -16.06
N LEU A 182 -0.46 -20.27 -16.62
CA LEU A 182 -1.90 -20.02 -16.57
C LEU A 182 -2.43 -20.09 -15.14
N SER A 183 -2.07 -21.14 -14.38
CA SER A 183 -2.50 -21.30 -12.98
C SER A 183 -1.97 -20.18 -12.08
N GLY A 184 -0.69 -19.84 -12.19
CA GLY A 184 -0.07 -18.74 -11.44
C GLY A 184 -0.66 -17.37 -11.78
N GLY A 185 -0.96 -17.13 -13.06
CA GLY A 185 -1.59 -15.90 -13.55
C GLY A 185 -3.03 -15.75 -13.05
N PHE A 186 -3.82 -16.81 -13.15
CA PHE A 186 -5.21 -16.83 -12.70
C PHE A 186 -5.33 -16.74 -11.18
N LEU A 187 -4.57 -17.54 -10.45
CA LEU A 187 -4.57 -17.57 -8.98
C LEU A 187 -3.79 -16.38 -8.39
N GLN A 188 -3.01 -15.66 -9.19
CA GLN A 188 -2.11 -14.59 -8.78
C GLN A 188 -1.16 -14.98 -7.63
N SER A 189 -0.91 -16.29 -7.48
CA SER A 189 -0.12 -16.86 -6.40
C SER A 189 0.54 -18.18 -6.83
N ALA A 190 1.86 -18.19 -6.97
CA ALA A 190 2.63 -19.40 -7.23
C ALA A 190 2.58 -20.37 -6.03
N GLN A 191 2.45 -19.85 -4.82
CA GLN A 191 2.27 -20.62 -3.59
C GLN A 191 1.01 -21.49 -3.67
N VAL A 192 -0.14 -20.89 -4.04
CA VAL A 192 -1.42 -21.60 -4.18
C VAL A 192 -1.33 -22.65 -5.28
N ALA A 193 -0.77 -22.28 -6.44
CA ALA A 193 -0.56 -23.23 -7.54
C ALA A 193 0.30 -24.42 -7.11
N THR A 194 1.34 -24.20 -6.32
CA THR A 194 2.21 -25.28 -5.81
C THR A 194 1.48 -26.18 -4.80
N VAL A 195 0.69 -25.61 -3.89
CA VAL A 195 -0.10 -26.41 -2.93
C VAL A 195 -1.10 -27.32 -3.65
N LEU A 196 -1.68 -26.87 -4.77
CA LEU A 196 -2.57 -27.69 -5.61
C LEU A 196 -1.87 -28.88 -6.28
N LEU A 197 -0.55 -28.84 -6.43
CA LEU A 197 0.21 -29.99 -6.98
C LEU A 197 0.43 -31.09 -5.93
N LEU A 198 0.44 -30.77 -4.64
CA LEU A 198 0.75 -31.74 -3.58
C LEU A 198 -0.13 -32.99 -3.63
N PRO A 199 -1.48 -32.91 -3.77
CA PRO A 199 -2.32 -34.08 -3.89
C PRO A 199 -2.00 -34.97 -5.11
N LEU A 200 -1.63 -34.34 -6.25
CA LEU A 200 -1.26 -35.08 -7.48
C LEU A 200 0.06 -35.84 -7.29
N VAL A 201 1.03 -35.21 -6.63
CA VAL A 201 2.31 -35.81 -6.29
C VAL A 201 2.12 -36.93 -5.26
N GLN A 202 1.31 -36.70 -4.23
CA GLN A 202 1.00 -37.70 -3.19
C GLN A 202 0.24 -38.90 -3.72
N ALA A 203 -0.56 -38.74 -4.79
CA ALA A 203 -1.22 -39.83 -5.51
C ALA A 203 -0.29 -40.57 -6.48
N GLY A 204 0.97 -40.14 -6.63
CA GLY A 204 1.94 -40.70 -7.57
C GLY A 204 1.58 -40.47 -9.04
N LEU A 205 0.88 -39.36 -9.34
CA LEU A 205 0.45 -38.97 -10.68
C LEU A 205 1.47 -38.06 -11.39
N LEU A 206 2.28 -37.32 -10.65
CA LEU A 206 3.32 -36.43 -11.17
C LEU A 206 4.64 -36.68 -10.49
N GLY A 207 5.70 -36.75 -11.27
CA GLY A 207 7.09 -36.75 -10.80
C GLY A 207 7.65 -35.34 -10.60
N LEU A 208 8.86 -35.24 -10.06
CA LEU A 208 9.51 -33.96 -9.72
C LEU A 208 9.80 -33.06 -10.94
N PRO A 209 10.29 -33.56 -12.12
CA PRO A 209 10.58 -32.70 -13.25
C PRO A 209 9.39 -31.91 -13.81
N PRO A 210 8.19 -32.51 -14.10
CA PRO A 210 7.04 -31.75 -14.53
C PRO A 210 6.51 -30.81 -13.43
N VAL A 211 6.61 -31.19 -12.16
CA VAL A 211 6.26 -30.32 -11.03
C VAL A 211 7.15 -29.08 -10.99
N ALA A 212 8.46 -29.22 -11.22
CA ALA A 212 9.39 -28.10 -11.33
C ALA A 212 8.96 -27.11 -12.44
N ALA A 213 8.61 -27.64 -13.63
CA ALA A 213 8.13 -26.83 -14.73
C ALA A 213 6.86 -26.03 -14.37
N VAL A 214 5.89 -26.66 -13.68
CA VAL A 214 4.66 -25.97 -13.21
C VAL A 214 5.01 -24.89 -12.19
N ILE A 215 5.87 -25.15 -11.21
CA ILE A 215 6.27 -24.19 -10.17
C ILE A 215 6.94 -22.95 -10.81
N TYR A 216 7.84 -23.17 -11.77
CA TYR A 216 8.55 -22.09 -12.45
C TYR A 216 7.59 -21.29 -13.33
N GLY A 217 6.71 -21.98 -14.07
CA GLY A 217 5.64 -21.35 -14.83
C GLY A 217 4.71 -20.53 -13.94
N ALA A 218 4.28 -21.06 -12.79
CA ALA A 218 3.42 -20.35 -11.85
C ALA A 218 4.08 -19.10 -11.25
N SER A 219 5.39 -19.15 -11.02
CA SER A 219 6.15 -17.98 -10.57
C SER A 219 6.13 -16.86 -11.61
N LEU A 220 6.33 -17.19 -12.89
CA LEU A 220 6.23 -16.23 -14.00
C LEU A 220 4.80 -15.70 -14.17
N GLY A 221 3.82 -16.62 -14.20
CA GLY A 221 2.40 -16.29 -14.36
C GLY A 221 1.87 -15.36 -13.27
N THR A 222 2.31 -15.54 -12.04
CA THR A 222 1.97 -14.64 -10.92
C THR A 222 2.44 -13.20 -11.18
N GLY A 223 3.61 -13.01 -11.80
CA GLY A 223 4.10 -11.69 -12.22
C GLY A 223 3.16 -11.03 -13.23
N PHE A 224 2.80 -11.76 -14.29
CA PHE A 224 1.88 -11.27 -15.32
C PHE A 224 0.47 -10.99 -14.77
N GLY A 225 -0.09 -11.89 -13.96
CA GLY A 225 -1.40 -11.71 -13.37
C GLY A 225 -1.51 -10.44 -12.51
N ARG A 226 -0.46 -10.12 -11.76
CA ARG A 226 -0.40 -8.88 -10.98
C ARG A 226 -0.28 -7.63 -11.86
N LEU A 227 0.42 -7.71 -12.99
CA LEU A 227 0.51 -6.59 -13.94
C LEU A 227 -0.84 -6.21 -14.53
N LEU A 228 -1.70 -7.20 -14.83
CA LEU A 228 -3.06 -6.94 -15.34
C LEU A 228 -3.89 -6.12 -14.34
N VAL A 229 -3.74 -6.41 -13.05
CA VAL A 229 -4.47 -5.68 -11.99
C VAL A 229 -3.82 -4.33 -11.68
N ALA A 230 -2.49 -4.23 -11.79
CA ALA A 230 -1.76 -3.00 -11.47
C ALA A 230 -2.08 -1.83 -12.41
N GLY A 231 -2.68 -2.07 -13.58
CA GLY A 231 -3.04 -1.05 -14.56
C GLY A 231 -3.96 0.05 -14.02
N SER A 232 -4.84 -0.27 -13.06
CA SER A 232 -5.78 0.65 -12.40
C SER A 232 -5.25 1.28 -11.10
N MET A 233 -4.00 0.98 -10.72
CA MET A 233 -3.40 1.42 -9.45
C MET A 233 -2.53 2.67 -9.62
N ASP A 234 -2.13 3.25 -8.49
CA ASP A 234 -1.18 4.37 -8.45
C ASP A 234 0.18 4.03 -9.09
N LEU A 235 0.91 5.06 -9.50
CA LEU A 235 2.15 4.93 -10.25
C LEU A 235 3.24 4.18 -9.47
N ALA A 236 3.35 4.38 -8.16
CA ALA A 236 4.33 3.69 -7.32
C ALA A 236 4.08 2.18 -7.30
N THR A 237 2.81 1.77 -7.12
CA THR A 237 2.38 0.36 -7.17
C THR A 237 2.61 -0.24 -8.56
N ARG A 238 2.27 0.49 -9.62
CA ARG A 238 2.53 0.05 -11.00
C ARG A 238 4.02 -0.17 -11.28
N ARG A 239 4.87 0.79 -10.90
CA ARG A 239 6.33 0.69 -11.04
C ARG A 239 6.89 -0.49 -10.26
N LEU A 240 6.49 -0.63 -9.00
CA LEU A 240 7.00 -1.70 -8.14
C LEU A 240 6.55 -3.08 -8.63
N THR A 241 5.28 -3.22 -9.03
CA THR A 241 4.74 -4.47 -9.59
C THR A 241 5.40 -4.83 -10.92
N PHE A 242 5.63 -3.84 -11.80
CA PHE A 242 6.30 -4.05 -13.08
C PHE A 242 7.76 -4.48 -12.88
N ALA A 243 8.52 -3.77 -12.04
CA ALA A 243 9.90 -4.16 -11.71
C ALA A 243 9.96 -5.55 -11.07
N GLY A 244 9.03 -5.85 -10.15
CA GLY A 244 8.90 -7.17 -9.52
C GLY A 244 8.58 -8.30 -10.51
N ALA A 245 7.74 -8.03 -11.52
CA ALA A 245 7.45 -9.00 -12.60
C ALA A 245 8.69 -9.26 -13.46
N LEU A 246 9.48 -8.23 -13.76
CA LEU A 246 10.75 -8.39 -14.50
C LEU A 246 11.77 -9.22 -13.70
N VAL A 247 11.92 -8.95 -12.40
CA VAL A 247 12.78 -9.75 -11.50
C VAL A 247 12.35 -11.22 -11.52
N ARG A 248 11.05 -11.50 -11.41
CA ARG A 248 10.51 -12.87 -11.49
C ARG A 248 10.79 -13.49 -12.88
N GLY A 249 10.64 -12.71 -13.94
CA GLY A 249 10.94 -13.15 -15.31
C GLY A 249 12.39 -13.61 -15.46
N VAL A 250 13.35 -12.77 -15.00
CA VAL A 250 14.78 -13.10 -15.04
C VAL A 250 15.10 -14.33 -14.18
N GLY A 251 14.57 -14.37 -12.93
CA GLY A 251 14.80 -15.50 -12.04
C GLY A 251 14.18 -16.80 -12.57
N THR A 252 12.98 -16.73 -13.16
CA THR A 252 12.35 -17.91 -13.80
C THR A 252 13.12 -18.38 -15.02
N LEU A 253 13.64 -17.46 -15.84
CA LEU A 253 14.48 -17.81 -16.98
C LEU A 253 15.75 -18.54 -16.51
N LEU A 254 16.40 -18.05 -15.45
CA LEU A 254 17.55 -18.72 -14.85
C LEU A 254 17.19 -20.14 -14.38
N LEU A 255 16.06 -20.31 -13.66
CA LEU A 255 15.58 -21.61 -13.20
C LEU A 255 15.28 -22.56 -14.36
N LEU A 256 14.72 -22.07 -15.47
CA LEU A 256 14.46 -22.85 -16.66
C LEU A 256 15.78 -23.32 -17.32
N LEU A 257 16.76 -22.43 -17.42
CA LEU A 257 18.08 -22.78 -17.96
C LEU A 257 18.77 -23.84 -17.09
N LEU A 258 18.71 -23.70 -15.77
CA LEU A 258 19.24 -24.71 -14.83
C LEU A 258 18.52 -26.04 -14.97
N LEU A 259 17.19 -26.05 -15.08
CA LEU A 259 16.40 -27.27 -15.24
C LEU A 259 16.68 -27.95 -16.58
N LEU A 260 16.79 -27.18 -17.66
CA LEU A 260 17.15 -27.73 -18.99
C LEU A 260 18.57 -28.32 -19.00
N ALA A 261 19.53 -27.65 -18.35
CA ALA A 261 20.89 -28.15 -18.19
C ALA A 261 20.91 -29.45 -17.38
N GLU A 262 20.06 -29.58 -16.36
CA GLU A 262 19.95 -30.78 -15.55
C GLU A 262 19.31 -31.93 -16.30
N ILE A 263 18.19 -31.70 -17.03
CA ILE A 263 17.46 -32.74 -17.75
C ILE A 263 18.21 -33.21 -19.01
N HIS A 264 18.78 -32.29 -19.77
CA HIS A 264 19.42 -32.62 -21.06
C HIS A 264 20.94 -32.73 -20.96
N GLY A 265 21.57 -31.98 -20.06
CA GLY A 265 23.02 -31.97 -19.86
C GLY A 265 23.50 -32.98 -18.82
N GLY A 266 22.60 -33.59 -18.05
CA GLY A 266 22.96 -34.54 -16.98
C GLY A 266 23.76 -33.93 -15.84
N VAL A 267 23.76 -32.59 -15.71
CA VAL A 267 24.49 -31.89 -14.63
C VAL A 267 23.62 -31.86 -13.36
N PRO A 268 24.07 -32.47 -12.26
CA PRO A 268 23.25 -32.47 -11.02
C PRO A 268 23.19 -31.06 -10.44
N LEU A 269 22.04 -30.43 -10.50
CA LEU A 269 21.80 -29.06 -10.01
C LEU A 269 20.71 -29.04 -8.92
N LEU A 270 19.67 -28.22 -9.11
CA LEU A 270 18.63 -28.01 -8.09
C LEU A 270 17.74 -29.24 -7.87
N LEU A 271 17.36 -29.91 -8.95
CA LEU A 271 16.47 -31.07 -8.88
C LEU A 271 17.17 -32.26 -8.20
N ALA A 272 18.40 -32.55 -8.65
CA ALA A 272 19.24 -33.59 -8.06
C ALA A 272 19.56 -33.30 -6.58
N TRP A 273 19.82 -32.04 -6.25
CA TRP A 273 20.04 -31.64 -4.87
C TRP A 273 18.82 -31.91 -3.99
N VAL A 274 17.61 -31.54 -4.46
CA VAL A 274 16.36 -31.80 -3.75
C VAL A 274 16.12 -33.30 -3.61
N GLN A 275 16.36 -34.11 -4.64
CA GLN A 275 16.24 -35.57 -4.61
C GLN A 275 17.24 -36.19 -3.62
N ALA A 276 18.47 -35.69 -3.58
CA ALA A 276 19.53 -36.18 -2.69
C ALA A 276 19.21 -35.96 -1.19
N THR A 277 18.25 -35.11 -0.85
CA THR A 277 17.81 -34.94 0.54
C THR A 277 17.15 -36.21 1.12
N GLY A 278 16.66 -37.13 0.27
CA GLY A 278 16.01 -38.36 0.68
C GLY A 278 14.69 -38.22 1.42
N VAL A 279 14.14 -37.00 1.50
CA VAL A 279 12.85 -36.75 2.13
C VAL A 279 11.69 -37.20 1.24
N ASP A 280 10.49 -37.31 1.81
CA ASP A 280 9.27 -37.63 1.07
C ASP A 280 9.04 -36.69 -0.13
N LEU A 281 8.47 -37.26 -1.22
CA LEU A 281 8.30 -36.54 -2.48
C LEU A 281 7.51 -35.23 -2.32
N SER A 282 6.51 -35.21 -1.43
CA SER A 282 5.75 -33.98 -1.13
C SER A 282 6.62 -32.89 -0.52
N LEU A 283 7.49 -33.27 0.41
CA LEU A 283 8.42 -32.34 1.04
C LEU A 283 9.51 -31.89 0.04
N GLN A 284 9.92 -32.77 -0.89
CA GLN A 284 10.78 -32.38 -2.02
C GLN A 284 10.14 -31.27 -2.87
N VAL A 285 8.83 -31.33 -3.12
CA VAL A 285 8.08 -30.25 -3.81
C VAL A 285 8.12 -28.94 -3.02
N GLY A 286 7.91 -29.01 -1.71
CA GLY A 286 8.00 -27.84 -0.81
C GLY A 286 9.40 -27.22 -0.82
N LEU A 287 10.45 -28.04 -0.75
CA LEU A 287 11.86 -27.61 -0.82
C LEU A 287 12.18 -27.02 -2.18
N LEU A 288 11.73 -27.66 -3.28
CA LEU A 288 11.91 -27.15 -4.63
C LEU A 288 11.27 -25.76 -4.81
N TYR A 289 10.06 -25.59 -4.27
CA TYR A 289 9.41 -24.29 -4.26
C TYR A 289 10.23 -23.25 -3.47
N LEU A 290 10.66 -23.56 -2.24
CA LEU A 290 11.50 -22.67 -1.43
C LEU A 290 12.77 -22.26 -2.18
N VAL A 291 13.53 -23.23 -2.69
CA VAL A 291 14.78 -22.98 -3.40
C VAL A 291 14.53 -22.16 -4.66
N SER A 292 13.45 -22.40 -5.39
CA SER A 292 13.08 -21.59 -6.55
C SER A 292 12.81 -20.12 -6.17
N GLN A 293 12.11 -19.86 -5.05
CA GLN A 293 11.88 -18.49 -4.58
C GLN A 293 13.18 -17.81 -4.11
N VAL A 294 14.08 -18.55 -3.46
CA VAL A 294 15.42 -18.05 -3.09
C VAL A 294 16.24 -17.71 -4.34
N THR A 295 16.22 -18.57 -5.35
CA THR A 295 16.94 -18.32 -6.63
C THR A 295 16.40 -17.06 -7.32
N ILE A 296 15.08 -16.88 -7.39
CA ILE A 296 14.45 -15.66 -7.94
C ILE A 296 14.84 -14.43 -7.11
N ALA A 297 14.92 -14.56 -5.78
CA ALA A 297 15.30 -13.46 -4.90
C ALA A 297 16.76 -13.05 -5.09
N LEU A 298 17.67 -14.03 -5.18
CA LEU A 298 19.09 -13.80 -5.47
C LEU A 298 19.31 -13.19 -6.85
N ALA A 299 18.60 -13.67 -7.89
CA ALA A 299 18.62 -13.03 -9.20
C ALA A 299 18.16 -11.57 -9.11
N GLY A 300 17.13 -11.30 -8.27
CA GLY A 300 16.65 -9.96 -8.00
C GLY A 300 17.68 -9.03 -7.37
N GLU A 301 18.55 -9.53 -6.50
CA GLU A 301 19.67 -8.74 -5.94
C GLU A 301 20.64 -8.27 -7.03
N VAL A 302 20.94 -9.15 -8.00
CA VAL A 302 21.88 -8.83 -9.05
C VAL A 302 21.31 -7.82 -10.05
N VAL A 303 20.06 -8.02 -10.49
CA VAL A 303 19.49 -7.20 -11.58
C VAL A 303 18.53 -6.10 -11.09
N GLY A 304 18.11 -6.14 -9.83
CA GLY A 304 17.01 -5.29 -9.31
C GLY A 304 17.29 -3.80 -9.43
N GLY A 305 18.48 -3.34 -9.11
CA GLY A 305 18.86 -1.93 -9.24
C GLY A 305 18.75 -1.40 -10.68
N ALA A 306 19.25 -2.19 -11.65
CA ALA A 306 19.14 -1.85 -13.07
C ALA A 306 17.70 -1.88 -13.58
N LEU A 307 16.91 -2.85 -13.11
CA LEU A 307 15.49 -2.97 -13.48
C LEU A 307 14.65 -1.85 -12.86
N ALA A 308 14.92 -1.45 -11.61
CA ALA A 308 14.26 -0.30 -10.97
C ALA A 308 14.53 0.99 -11.78
N ALA A 309 15.78 1.26 -12.15
CA ALA A 309 16.14 2.43 -12.94
C ALA A 309 15.48 2.44 -14.34
N ARG A 310 15.43 1.29 -15.01
CA ARG A 310 14.75 1.15 -16.30
C ARG A 310 13.24 1.32 -16.17
N THR A 311 12.64 0.76 -15.13
CA THR A 311 11.19 0.89 -14.86
C THR A 311 10.78 2.35 -14.70
N ILE A 312 11.56 3.18 -14.00
CA ILE A 312 11.29 4.61 -13.87
C ILE A 312 11.29 5.31 -15.24
N ARG A 313 12.18 4.90 -16.15
CA ARG A 313 12.24 5.44 -17.53
C ARG A 313 11.07 4.99 -18.40
N TRP A 314 10.65 3.72 -18.27
CA TRP A 314 9.56 3.15 -19.07
C TRP A 314 8.18 3.56 -18.59
N LEU A 315 8.05 3.84 -17.30
CA LEU A 315 6.83 4.33 -16.66
C LEU A 315 7.11 5.72 -16.06
N PRO A 316 7.26 6.77 -16.91
CA PRO A 316 7.48 8.12 -16.41
C PRO A 316 6.27 8.61 -15.63
N ASP A 317 6.49 9.47 -14.66
CA ASP A 317 5.42 10.14 -13.93
C ASP A 317 4.86 11.26 -14.83
N PRO A 318 3.62 11.16 -15.31
CA PRO A 318 3.02 12.22 -16.11
C PRO A 318 2.87 13.52 -15.30
N ALA A 319 2.72 13.43 -13.99
CA ALA A 319 2.64 14.57 -13.09
C ALA A 319 4.04 15.12 -12.70
N ALA A 320 5.14 14.43 -13.06
CA ALA A 320 6.48 14.92 -12.75
C ALA A 320 6.82 16.26 -13.45
N LYS A 321 6.09 16.62 -14.50
CA LYS A 321 6.20 17.93 -15.18
C LYS A 321 5.54 19.06 -14.38
N GLU A 322 4.67 18.72 -13.43
CA GLU A 322 4.02 19.71 -12.58
C GLU A 322 4.78 19.85 -11.26
N PRO A 323 5.06 21.08 -10.80
CA PRO A 323 5.77 21.30 -9.56
C PRO A 323 5.14 20.52 -8.39
N ALA A 324 5.98 19.98 -7.51
CA ALA A 324 5.53 19.21 -6.35
C ALA A 324 4.57 20.01 -5.45
N ALA A 325 4.71 21.32 -5.44
CA ALA A 325 3.84 22.23 -4.70
C ALA A 325 2.38 22.25 -5.18
N LEU A 326 2.12 21.81 -6.41
CA LEU A 326 0.78 21.87 -7.05
C LEU A 326 0.11 20.50 -7.20
N ARG A 327 0.73 19.41 -6.77
CA ARG A 327 0.21 18.03 -6.88
C ARG A 327 0.31 17.26 -5.57
N PRO A 328 -0.52 16.23 -5.34
CA PRO A 328 -0.33 15.30 -4.24
C PRO A 328 1.04 14.60 -4.37
N VAL A 329 1.77 14.47 -3.25
CA VAL A 329 3.08 13.80 -3.20
C VAL A 329 3.03 12.55 -2.31
N HIS A 330 2.39 12.66 -1.16
CA HIS A 330 2.33 11.57 -0.18
C HIS A 330 1.08 10.71 -0.32
N VAL A 331 -0.02 11.29 -0.81
CA VAL A 331 -1.30 10.58 -0.98
C VAL A 331 -1.37 9.98 -2.38
N PRO A 332 -1.53 8.65 -2.51
CA PRO A 332 -1.67 8.00 -3.80
C PRO A 332 -3.00 8.35 -4.50
N SER A 333 -3.02 8.27 -5.82
CA SER A 333 -4.21 8.56 -6.64
C SER A 333 -5.32 7.51 -6.53
N GLY A 334 -5.17 6.47 -5.71
CA GLY A 334 -6.10 5.36 -5.52
C GLY A 334 -6.67 5.27 -4.11
N GLU A 335 -7.69 4.41 -3.94
CA GLU A 335 -8.28 4.14 -2.61
C GLU A 335 -7.28 3.44 -1.69
N VAL A 336 -6.97 4.06 -0.57
CA VAL A 336 -6.19 3.46 0.51
C VAL A 336 -7.17 2.82 1.49
N ARG A 337 -7.17 1.49 1.56
CA ARG A 337 -8.05 0.72 2.47
C ARG A 337 -7.41 0.43 3.82
N ASP A 338 -6.19 0.89 4.05
CA ASP A 338 -5.48 0.75 5.31
C ASP A 338 -5.65 2.00 6.17
N PRO A 339 -6.41 1.94 7.28
CA PRO A 339 -6.68 3.12 8.11
C PRO A 339 -5.42 3.79 8.67
N ALA A 340 -4.48 3.00 9.20
CA ALA A 340 -3.25 3.52 9.79
C ALA A 340 -2.31 4.13 8.73
N GLY A 341 -2.18 3.46 7.56
CA GLY A 341 -1.40 4.00 6.44
C GLY A 341 -2.02 5.26 5.87
N ALA A 342 -3.36 5.30 5.70
CA ALA A 342 -4.07 6.49 5.24
C ALA A 342 -3.89 7.67 6.20
N GLN A 343 -3.98 7.44 7.51
CA GLN A 343 -3.75 8.48 8.51
C GLN A 343 -2.36 9.10 8.37
N LEU A 344 -1.31 8.26 8.28
CA LEU A 344 0.08 8.75 8.15
C LEU A 344 0.27 9.55 6.85
N LEU A 345 -0.16 8.99 5.71
CA LEU A 345 0.00 9.64 4.41
C LEU A 345 -0.76 10.96 4.32
N CYS A 346 -2.00 10.97 4.79
CA CYS A 346 -2.82 12.18 4.83
C CYS A 346 -2.25 13.24 5.78
N GLN A 347 -1.67 12.84 6.91
CA GLN A 347 -1.04 13.76 7.84
C GLN A 347 0.23 14.41 7.25
N LEU A 348 1.06 13.64 6.54
CA LEU A 348 2.24 14.17 5.85
C LEU A 348 1.85 15.18 4.76
N GLU A 349 0.85 14.82 3.93
CA GLU A 349 0.38 15.69 2.85
C GLU A 349 -0.28 16.96 3.39
N TRP A 350 -1.09 16.84 4.44
CA TRP A 350 -1.74 17.97 5.08
C TRP A 350 -0.71 18.96 5.68
N SER A 351 0.33 18.43 6.35
CA SER A 351 1.41 19.26 6.92
C SER A 351 2.21 19.99 5.82
N ARG A 352 2.43 19.32 4.68
CA ARG A 352 3.08 19.92 3.50
C ARG A 352 2.21 21.04 2.93
N LEU A 353 0.90 20.81 2.82
CA LEU A 353 -0.04 21.79 2.30
C LEU A 353 -0.10 23.05 3.19
N ALA A 354 -0.01 22.88 4.52
CA ALA A 354 0.06 23.99 5.47
C ALA A 354 1.28 24.89 5.23
N GLY A 355 2.42 24.31 4.86
CA GLY A 355 3.64 25.06 4.53
C GLY A 355 3.51 25.97 3.31
N PHE A 356 2.52 25.76 2.45
CA PHE A 356 2.28 26.60 1.25
C PHE A 356 1.26 27.73 1.46
N LEU A 357 0.69 27.87 2.65
CA LEU A 357 -0.32 28.90 2.93
C LEU A 357 0.17 30.33 2.64
N PRO A 358 1.40 30.77 3.02
CA PRO A 358 1.88 32.11 2.74
C PRO A 358 1.92 32.45 1.25
N GLN A 359 2.15 31.48 0.39
CA GLN A 359 2.27 31.66 -1.06
C GLN A 359 0.96 32.09 -1.77
N TYR A 360 -0.19 32.07 -1.07
CA TYR A 360 -1.44 32.64 -1.59
C TYR A 360 -1.38 34.16 -1.78
N LEU A 361 -0.46 34.82 -1.07
CA LEU A 361 -0.31 36.25 -1.11
C LEU A 361 0.88 36.73 -1.97
N ASP A 362 1.65 35.80 -2.56
CA ASP A 362 2.86 36.12 -3.35
C ASP A 362 2.60 37.17 -4.45
N ASP A 363 1.45 37.09 -5.14
CA ASP A 363 1.11 38.02 -6.21
C ASP A 363 0.83 39.46 -5.70
N LEU A 364 0.58 39.60 -4.40
CA LEU A 364 0.29 40.90 -3.74
C LEU A 364 1.52 41.53 -3.10
N LEU A 365 2.63 40.78 -2.96
CA LEU A 365 3.87 41.21 -2.34
C LEU A 365 4.88 41.77 -3.37
N SER A 366 5.86 42.49 -2.90
CA SER A 366 6.97 42.96 -3.73
C SER A 366 7.80 41.77 -4.25
N PRO A 367 8.53 41.91 -5.38
CA PRO A 367 9.34 40.81 -5.94
C PRO A 367 10.38 40.26 -4.96
N GLU A 368 10.86 41.04 -4.01
CA GLU A 368 11.85 40.66 -3.00
C GLU A 368 11.24 39.82 -1.86
N GLU A 369 9.95 39.99 -1.61
CA GLU A 369 9.19 39.29 -0.55
C GLU A 369 8.51 38.01 -1.03
N ARG A 370 8.52 37.75 -2.34
CA ARG A 370 7.86 36.56 -2.93
C ARG A 370 8.63 35.29 -2.61
N SER A 371 7.89 34.20 -2.53
CA SER A 371 8.48 32.87 -2.41
C SER A 371 9.37 32.51 -3.61
N ALA A 372 10.41 31.73 -3.38
CA ALA A 372 11.34 31.32 -4.45
C ALA A 372 10.64 30.54 -5.59
N GLU A 373 9.55 29.84 -5.30
CA GLU A 373 8.68 29.16 -6.26
C GLU A 373 7.29 29.82 -6.28
N ALA A 374 7.21 31.07 -6.75
CA ALA A 374 5.93 31.76 -6.87
C ALA A 374 5.13 31.21 -8.07
N PHE A 375 3.92 30.78 -7.79
CA PHE A 375 2.92 30.39 -8.80
C PHE A 375 1.77 31.39 -8.74
N GLY A 376 1.24 31.83 -9.89
CA GLY A 376 0.08 32.69 -9.90
C GLY A 376 -1.10 32.13 -9.10
N LEU A 377 -1.87 33.00 -8.45
CA LEU A 377 -2.95 32.66 -7.51
C LEU A 377 -3.90 31.56 -8.02
N ALA A 378 -4.38 31.70 -9.27
CA ALA A 378 -5.30 30.72 -9.86
C ALA A 378 -4.69 29.30 -9.96
N ARG A 379 -3.40 29.22 -10.34
CA ARG A 379 -2.68 27.94 -10.46
C ARG A 379 -2.41 27.34 -9.08
N ARG A 380 -2.07 28.18 -8.10
CA ARG A 380 -1.90 27.75 -6.70
C ARG A 380 -3.20 27.17 -6.13
N HIS A 381 -4.31 27.89 -6.32
CA HIS A 381 -5.61 27.44 -5.83
C HIS A 381 -6.08 26.13 -6.50
N ALA A 382 -5.90 25.98 -7.81
CA ALA A 382 -6.21 24.75 -8.53
C ALA A 382 -5.37 23.56 -8.03
N GLY A 383 -4.06 23.75 -7.83
CA GLY A 383 -3.17 22.73 -7.27
C GLY A 383 -3.59 22.31 -5.86
N SER A 384 -3.83 23.28 -4.98
CA SER A 384 -4.30 23.02 -3.61
C SER A 384 -5.63 22.29 -3.57
N THR A 385 -6.58 22.64 -4.45
CA THR A 385 -7.86 21.94 -4.58
C THR A 385 -7.67 20.48 -5.00
N THR A 386 -6.74 20.21 -5.92
CA THR A 386 -6.39 18.85 -6.35
C THR A 386 -5.80 18.04 -5.19
N ILE A 387 -4.91 18.63 -4.38
CA ILE A 387 -4.32 17.99 -3.20
C ILE A 387 -5.40 17.67 -2.15
N LEU A 388 -6.30 18.63 -1.86
CA LEU A 388 -7.39 18.43 -0.92
C LEU A 388 -8.37 17.34 -1.38
N ALA A 389 -8.68 17.27 -2.68
CA ALA A 389 -9.51 16.22 -3.24
C ALA A 389 -8.88 14.82 -3.07
N ALA A 390 -7.55 14.72 -3.26
CA ALA A 390 -6.82 13.48 -3.04
C ALA A 390 -6.83 13.05 -1.55
N LEU A 391 -6.66 14.00 -0.62
CA LEU A 391 -6.78 13.77 0.82
C LEU A 391 -8.17 13.25 1.20
N GLU A 392 -9.23 13.86 0.70
CA GLU A 392 -10.61 13.44 0.96
C GLU A 392 -10.90 12.04 0.41
N ALA A 393 -10.43 11.74 -0.80
CA ALA A 393 -10.59 10.41 -1.41
C ALA A 393 -9.87 9.33 -0.59
N CYS A 394 -8.64 9.60 -0.13
CA CYS A 394 -7.86 8.72 0.73
C CYS A 394 -8.59 8.44 2.06
N LEU A 395 -9.03 9.50 2.76
CA LEU A 395 -9.77 9.39 4.01
C LEU A 395 -11.10 8.65 3.84
N ALA A 396 -11.82 8.90 2.75
CA ALA A 396 -13.07 8.19 2.45
C ALA A 396 -12.84 6.70 2.20
N GLY A 397 -11.74 6.31 1.54
CA GLY A 397 -11.33 4.92 1.35
C GLY A 397 -11.05 4.22 2.68
N ALA A 398 -10.28 4.88 3.56
CA ALA A 398 -9.94 4.37 4.89
C ALA A 398 -11.17 4.21 5.82
N LEU A 399 -12.10 5.16 5.78
CA LEU A 399 -13.34 5.09 6.56
C LEU A 399 -14.26 3.95 6.11
N ARG A 400 -14.30 3.63 4.81
CA ARG A 400 -15.06 2.48 4.27
C ARG A 400 -14.48 1.12 4.66
N ALA A 401 -13.24 1.06 5.13
CA ALA A 401 -12.58 -0.17 5.55
C ALA A 401 -12.94 -0.60 6.99
N GLU A 402 -13.95 -0.01 7.62
CA GLU A 402 -14.41 -0.30 8.98
C GLU A 402 -13.26 -0.27 10.00
N PRO A 403 -12.62 0.91 10.22
CA PRO A 403 -11.47 1.03 11.11
C PRO A 403 -11.84 0.73 12.57
N ALA A 404 -10.85 0.33 13.37
CA ALA A 404 -11.01 0.22 14.83
C ALA A 404 -11.35 1.59 15.45
N ALA A 405 -11.98 1.59 16.63
CA ALA A 405 -12.50 2.82 17.25
C ALA A 405 -11.43 3.93 17.41
N ALA A 406 -10.19 3.56 17.75
CA ALA A 406 -9.09 4.52 17.88
C ALA A 406 -8.69 5.14 16.53
N ASP A 407 -8.62 4.32 15.47
CA ASP A 407 -8.30 4.78 14.12
C ASP A 407 -9.44 5.63 13.55
N LEU A 408 -10.70 5.25 13.84
CA LEU A 408 -11.88 6.01 13.41
C LEU A 408 -11.86 7.43 13.95
N GLU A 409 -11.57 7.60 15.23
CA GLU A 409 -11.50 8.94 15.86
C GLU A 409 -10.40 9.80 15.23
N ALA A 410 -9.22 9.21 14.99
CA ALA A 410 -8.12 9.90 14.35
C ALA A 410 -8.43 10.30 12.89
N LEU A 411 -9.08 9.42 12.12
CA LEU A 411 -9.49 9.70 10.75
C LEU A 411 -10.56 10.77 10.66
N VAL A 412 -11.54 10.77 11.58
CA VAL A 412 -12.60 11.79 11.65
C VAL A 412 -12.00 13.15 11.98
N ARG A 413 -11.10 13.23 12.98
CA ARG A 413 -10.36 14.48 13.27
C ARG A 413 -9.59 14.99 12.07
N LEU A 414 -8.86 14.11 11.38
CA LEU A 414 -8.09 14.50 10.21
C LEU A 414 -9.01 14.98 9.07
N ARG A 415 -10.17 14.36 8.87
CA ARG A 415 -11.18 14.83 7.92
C ARG A 415 -11.69 16.23 8.24
N THR A 416 -11.94 16.53 9.53
CA THR A 416 -12.32 17.87 9.98
C THR A 416 -11.22 18.88 9.66
N ARG A 417 -9.95 18.55 9.93
CA ARG A 417 -8.80 19.41 9.60
C ARG A 417 -8.65 19.67 8.09
N VAL A 418 -8.88 18.66 7.26
CA VAL A 418 -8.88 18.81 5.79
C VAL A 418 -10.01 19.75 5.34
N SER A 419 -11.18 19.63 5.93
CA SER A 419 -12.33 20.52 5.65
C SER A 419 -12.06 21.97 6.05
N LEU A 420 -11.46 22.18 7.23
CA LEU A 420 -11.06 23.52 7.70
C LEU A 420 -9.96 24.12 6.80
N MET A 421 -8.98 23.30 6.35
CA MET A 421 -7.95 23.73 5.42
C MET A 421 -8.54 24.17 4.08
N ARG A 422 -9.52 23.44 3.56
CA ARG A 422 -10.25 23.81 2.33
C ARG A 422 -10.94 25.17 2.49
N ALA A 423 -11.62 25.39 3.61
CA ALA A 423 -12.26 26.66 3.90
C ALA A 423 -11.25 27.82 4.01
N LEU A 424 -10.09 27.57 4.64
CA LEU A 424 -9.02 28.56 4.75
C LEU A 424 -8.43 28.93 3.39
N GLN A 425 -8.14 27.94 2.55
CA GLN A 425 -7.61 28.19 1.21
C GLN A 425 -8.62 28.92 0.31
N GLY A 426 -9.92 28.62 0.44
CA GLY A 426 -10.97 29.40 -0.24
C GLY A 426 -10.98 30.84 0.21
N ALA A 427 -10.98 31.09 1.53
CA ALA A 427 -10.96 32.46 2.06
C ALA A 427 -9.71 33.25 1.68
N LEU A 428 -8.52 32.58 1.63
CA LEU A 428 -7.28 33.18 1.14
C LEU A 428 -7.32 33.52 -0.34
N HIS A 429 -7.92 32.61 -1.15
CA HIS A 429 -8.10 32.86 -2.57
C HIS A 429 -9.00 34.07 -2.83
N ASP A 430 -10.16 34.13 -2.16
CA ASP A 430 -11.10 35.23 -2.27
C ASP A 430 -10.46 36.55 -1.82
N PHE A 431 -9.80 36.56 -0.65
CA PHE A 431 -9.05 37.73 -0.17
C PHE A 431 -8.01 38.23 -1.18
N ALA A 432 -7.18 37.30 -1.71
CA ALA A 432 -6.14 37.66 -2.66
C ALA A 432 -6.72 38.15 -4.01
N GLN A 433 -7.86 37.62 -4.42
CA GLN A 433 -8.57 38.04 -5.63
C GLN A 433 -9.17 39.46 -5.46
N ASP A 434 -9.84 39.72 -4.33
CA ASP A 434 -10.46 41.01 -4.05
C ASP A 434 -9.41 42.12 -3.96
N VAL A 435 -8.31 41.87 -3.23
CA VAL A 435 -7.20 42.83 -3.10
C VAL A 435 -6.44 42.98 -4.42
N GLY A 436 -6.20 41.89 -5.15
CA GLY A 436 -5.49 41.88 -6.44
C GLY A 436 -6.25 42.62 -7.56
N ALA A 437 -7.56 42.69 -7.47
CA ALA A 437 -8.40 43.42 -8.41
C ALA A 437 -8.38 44.95 -8.18
N LEU A 438 -7.81 45.43 -7.06
CA LEU A 438 -7.63 46.85 -6.82
C LEU A 438 -6.39 47.34 -7.60
N PRO A 439 -6.47 48.40 -8.40
CA PRO A 439 -5.30 48.97 -9.07
C PRO A 439 -4.23 49.37 -8.04
N ALA A 440 -2.96 49.09 -8.33
CA ALA A 440 -1.85 49.39 -7.40
C ALA A 440 -1.80 50.88 -7.01
N THR A 441 -2.20 51.76 -7.94
CA THR A 441 -2.28 53.22 -7.73
C THR A 441 -3.45 53.67 -6.85
N GLU A 442 -4.46 52.83 -6.68
CA GLU A 442 -5.67 53.12 -5.89
C GLU A 442 -5.70 52.30 -4.59
N ARG A 443 -4.69 51.46 -4.33
CA ARG A 443 -4.63 50.61 -3.15
C ARG A 443 -4.24 51.44 -1.91
N PRO A 444 -5.14 51.53 -0.91
CA PRO A 444 -4.82 52.27 0.30
C PRO A 444 -3.68 51.61 1.07
N ALA A 445 -2.76 52.41 1.67
CA ALA A 445 -1.65 51.89 2.49
C ALA A 445 -2.13 51.00 3.67
N ARG A 446 -3.39 51.09 4.07
CA ARG A 446 -4.01 50.23 5.09
C ARG A 446 -4.24 48.83 4.56
N VAL A 447 -4.58 48.65 3.27
CA VAL A 447 -4.77 47.34 2.63
C VAL A 447 -3.41 46.64 2.52
N ASP A 448 -2.35 47.34 2.16
CA ASP A 448 -1.00 46.78 2.14
C ASP A 448 -0.59 46.27 3.53
N ARG A 449 -0.94 46.98 4.60
CA ARG A 449 -0.71 46.55 5.98
C ARG A 449 -1.51 45.29 6.32
N LEU A 450 -2.76 45.11 5.82
CA LEU A 450 -3.53 43.88 5.98
C LEU A 450 -2.86 42.71 5.25
N VAL A 451 -2.38 42.92 4.03
CA VAL A 451 -1.66 41.90 3.26
C VAL A 451 -0.43 41.41 3.99
N HIS A 452 0.46 42.36 4.43
CA HIS A 452 1.68 42.00 5.16
C HIS A 452 1.37 41.37 6.53
N GLY A 453 0.34 41.87 7.23
CA GLY A 453 -0.12 41.27 8.49
C GLY A 453 -0.61 39.85 8.31
N LEU A 454 -1.45 39.59 7.29
CA LEU A 454 -1.94 38.25 6.99
C LEU A 454 -0.78 37.32 6.57
N HIS A 455 0.13 37.79 5.73
CA HIS A 455 1.30 37.03 5.31
C HIS A 455 2.16 36.59 6.51
N ALA A 456 2.44 37.51 7.46
CA ALA A 456 3.18 37.19 8.68
C ALA A 456 2.44 36.14 9.54
N VAL A 457 1.11 36.26 9.71
CA VAL A 457 0.32 35.29 10.45
C VAL A 457 0.29 33.92 9.74
N LEU A 458 0.25 33.90 8.40
CA LEU A 458 0.34 32.66 7.63
C LEU A 458 1.69 31.98 7.76
N GLY A 459 2.79 32.73 7.91
CA GLY A 459 4.11 32.19 8.24
C GLY A 459 4.09 31.44 9.58
N VAL A 460 3.56 32.08 10.63
CA VAL A 460 3.39 31.44 11.95
C VAL A 460 2.45 30.23 11.87
N ALA A 461 1.37 30.33 11.08
CA ALA A 461 0.46 29.21 10.87
C ALA A 461 1.11 28.02 10.16
N ALA A 462 1.96 28.28 9.16
CA ALA A 462 2.72 27.23 8.46
C ALA A 462 3.66 26.47 9.41
N GLU A 463 4.30 27.16 10.36
CA GLU A 463 5.14 26.57 11.40
C GLU A 463 4.30 25.79 12.42
N ALA A 464 3.24 26.39 12.96
CA ALA A 464 2.38 25.81 14.00
C ALA A 464 1.56 24.61 13.51
N LEU A 465 1.30 24.50 12.20
CA LEU A 465 0.57 23.40 11.56
C LEU A 465 1.52 22.41 10.87
N GLY A 466 2.81 22.69 10.83
CA GLY A 466 3.84 21.89 10.20
C GLY A 466 4.16 20.57 10.94
N PRO A 467 5.01 19.70 10.37
CA PRO A 467 5.34 18.39 10.92
C PRO A 467 6.20 18.44 12.20
N ARG A 468 6.83 19.58 12.49
CA ARG A 468 7.66 19.81 13.68
C ARG A 468 7.00 20.77 14.68
N ALA A 469 5.74 21.08 14.50
CA ALA A 469 5.00 22.02 15.34
C ALA A 469 4.99 21.62 16.81
N THR A 470 5.36 22.53 17.68
CA THR A 470 5.30 22.39 19.12
C THR A 470 3.96 22.89 19.67
N GLU A 471 3.64 22.58 20.93
CA GLU A 471 2.44 23.17 21.58
C GLU A 471 2.62 24.68 21.83
N GLU A 472 3.85 25.14 21.94
CA GLU A 472 4.17 26.58 22.03
C GLU A 472 3.83 27.31 20.73
N ASP A 473 4.17 26.74 19.57
CA ASP A 473 3.83 27.32 18.26
C ASP A 473 2.32 27.45 18.08
N ARG A 474 1.58 26.41 18.48
CA ARG A 474 0.10 26.43 18.43
C ARG A 474 -0.51 27.45 19.40
N ARG A 475 0.09 27.61 20.59
CA ARG A 475 -0.32 28.61 21.56
C ARG A 475 -0.08 30.02 21.03
N ASN A 476 1.06 30.27 20.41
CA ASN A 476 1.40 31.54 19.77
C ASN A 476 0.41 31.86 18.65
N LEU A 477 0.13 30.90 17.77
CA LEU A 477 -0.86 31.09 16.70
C LEU A 477 -2.25 31.43 17.26
N ARG A 478 -2.71 30.74 18.32
CA ARG A 478 -3.99 31.05 19.01
C ARG A 478 -4.01 32.44 19.60
N ALA A 479 -2.89 32.91 20.17
CA ALA A 479 -2.78 34.24 20.75
C ALA A 479 -2.81 35.35 19.69
N ILE A 480 -2.09 35.15 18.56
CA ILE A 480 -2.05 36.11 17.45
C ILE A 480 -3.39 36.20 16.73
N THR A 481 -4.11 35.08 16.61
CA THR A 481 -5.42 34.98 15.96
C THR A 481 -6.60 35.17 16.91
N ALA A 482 -6.36 35.67 18.14
CA ALA A 482 -7.42 35.98 19.09
C ALA A 482 -8.41 37.00 18.52
N GLU A 483 -9.66 36.89 18.97
CA GLU A 483 -10.77 37.70 18.47
C GLU A 483 -10.47 39.21 18.59
N ARG A 484 -10.53 39.92 17.47
CA ARG A 484 -10.29 41.36 17.36
C ARG A 484 -11.41 42.07 16.60
N GLY A 485 -12.64 41.59 16.72
CA GLY A 485 -13.81 42.08 15.98
C GLY A 485 -13.97 43.58 16.07
N ALA A 486 -13.80 44.21 17.27
CA ALA A 486 -13.89 45.65 17.44
C ALA A 486 -12.80 46.41 16.66
N LEU A 487 -11.56 45.88 16.61
CA LEU A 487 -10.46 46.48 15.83
C LEU A 487 -10.73 46.39 14.34
N MET A 488 -11.23 45.26 13.87
CA MET A 488 -11.57 45.06 12.46
C MET A 488 -12.75 45.91 12.02
N GLU A 489 -13.72 46.12 12.88
CA GLU A 489 -14.82 47.08 12.63
C GLU A 489 -14.31 48.50 12.47
N GLN A 490 -13.38 48.95 13.32
CA GLN A 490 -12.72 50.25 13.18
C GLN A 490 -11.91 50.35 11.85
N VAL A 491 -11.21 49.28 11.48
CA VAL A 491 -10.50 49.21 10.18
C VAL A 491 -11.49 49.34 9.04
N ARG A 492 -12.63 48.61 9.09
CA ARG A 492 -13.68 48.63 8.07
C ARG A 492 -14.30 50.03 7.94
N GLN A 493 -14.70 50.62 9.04
CA GLN A 493 -15.23 52.02 9.04
C GLN A 493 -14.23 52.99 8.47
N SER A 494 -12.98 52.90 8.88
CA SER A 494 -11.92 53.79 8.39
C SER A 494 -11.56 53.61 6.90
N LEU A 495 -11.83 52.47 6.32
CA LEU A 495 -11.70 52.21 4.89
C LEU A 495 -12.89 52.78 4.10
N LEU A 496 -14.09 52.78 4.66
CA LEU A 496 -15.30 53.35 4.08
C LEU A 496 -15.28 54.90 4.10
N ASP A 497 -14.70 55.49 5.14
CA ASP A 497 -14.58 56.96 5.29
C ASP A 497 -13.49 57.56 4.39
N SER A 498 -12.54 56.78 3.90
CA SER A 498 -11.50 57.27 3.00
C SER A 498 -11.96 57.23 1.55
N GLU A 499 -12.53 58.34 1.07
CA GLU A 499 -12.84 58.68 -0.31
C GLU A 499 -12.95 57.53 -1.30
N GLY A 500 -14.13 56.91 -1.40
CA GLY A 500 -14.25 55.76 -2.25
C GLY A 500 -15.22 55.90 -3.39
N ARG A 501 -14.79 55.57 -4.59
CA ARG A 501 -15.70 55.13 -5.67
C ARG A 501 -16.41 53.87 -5.16
N LYS A 502 -17.77 53.80 -5.34
CA LYS A 502 -18.62 52.72 -4.81
C LYS A 502 -18.14 51.28 -5.12
N VAL A 503 -17.43 51.08 -6.24
CA VAL A 503 -16.90 49.76 -6.65
C VAL A 503 -15.68 49.30 -5.80
N SER A 504 -14.89 50.24 -5.29
CA SER A 504 -13.76 49.90 -4.42
C SER A 504 -14.17 49.59 -2.97
N ALA A 505 -15.24 50.21 -2.49
CA ALA A 505 -15.73 50.04 -1.10
C ALA A 505 -16.26 48.62 -0.84
N GLU A 506 -17.02 48.05 -1.75
CA GLU A 506 -17.57 46.68 -1.64
C GLU A 506 -16.41 45.65 -1.52
N ARG A 507 -15.42 45.70 -2.42
CA ARG A 507 -14.25 44.81 -2.39
C ARG A 507 -13.40 44.95 -1.13
N LEU A 508 -13.28 46.19 -0.61
CA LEU A 508 -12.56 46.44 0.63
C LEU A 508 -13.28 45.82 1.84
N VAL A 509 -14.60 45.89 1.87
CA VAL A 509 -15.42 45.24 2.90
C VAL A 509 -15.27 43.72 2.79
N ASP A 510 -15.39 43.14 1.59
CA ASP A 510 -15.24 41.70 1.36
C ASP A 510 -13.85 41.22 1.75
N ALA A 511 -12.79 41.93 1.37
CA ALA A 511 -11.42 41.62 1.79
C ALA A 511 -11.25 41.61 3.33
N THR A 512 -11.87 42.56 4.06
CA THR A 512 -11.82 42.56 5.53
C THR A 512 -12.58 41.38 6.15
N LEU A 513 -13.70 40.99 5.56
CA LEU A 513 -14.48 39.82 6.00
C LEU A 513 -13.69 38.51 5.77
N GLN A 514 -13.06 38.37 4.61
CA GLN A 514 -12.21 37.21 4.31
C GLN A 514 -10.97 37.17 5.21
N PHE A 515 -10.38 38.31 5.53
CA PHE A 515 -9.28 38.41 6.50
C PHE A 515 -9.69 37.87 7.88
N GLU A 516 -10.83 38.32 8.42
CA GLU A 516 -11.37 37.81 9.71
C GLU A 516 -11.64 36.30 9.65
N LYS A 517 -12.21 35.84 8.57
CA LYS A 517 -12.48 34.42 8.34
C LYS A 517 -11.19 33.59 8.31
N CYS A 518 -10.13 34.11 7.68
CA CYS A 518 -8.81 33.46 7.69
C CYS A 518 -8.26 33.32 9.13
N LEU A 519 -8.31 34.40 9.93
CA LEU A 519 -7.85 34.37 11.33
C LEU A 519 -8.63 33.35 12.15
N TRP A 520 -9.97 33.34 12.02
CA TRP A 520 -10.84 32.39 12.73
C TRP A 520 -10.54 30.93 12.35
N LEU A 521 -10.36 30.65 11.06
CA LEU A 521 -10.04 29.29 10.57
C LEU A 521 -8.66 28.81 11.03
N MET A 522 -7.64 29.69 11.03
CA MET A 522 -6.31 29.37 11.55
C MET A 522 -6.34 29.07 13.05
N ARG A 523 -7.09 29.86 13.83
CA ARG A 523 -7.31 29.60 15.25
C ARG A 523 -7.96 28.24 15.47
N ARG A 524 -9.03 27.93 14.71
CA ARG A 524 -9.74 26.65 14.83
C ARG A 524 -8.86 25.45 14.51
N LEU A 525 -8.00 25.58 13.49
CA LEU A 525 -7.00 24.55 13.16
C LEU A 525 -5.96 24.35 14.27
N ALA A 526 -5.55 25.43 14.95
CA ALA A 526 -4.62 25.34 16.07
C ALA A 526 -5.25 24.72 17.33
N GLU A 527 -6.55 24.92 17.57
CA GLU A 527 -7.32 24.31 18.66
C GLU A 527 -7.50 22.81 18.47
N ASP A 528 -7.84 22.39 17.24
CA ASP A 528 -8.06 20.99 16.90
C ASP A 528 -6.75 20.16 16.94
N GLY A 529 -5.61 20.82 16.72
CA GLY A 529 -4.27 20.21 16.85
C GLY A 529 -3.85 19.91 18.28
N ALA A 530 -4.36 20.63 19.27
CA ALA A 530 -4.05 20.44 20.69
C ALA A 530 -4.82 19.25 21.31
N ALA A 531 -6.02 18.96 20.84
CA ALA A 531 -6.87 17.88 21.37
C ALA A 531 -6.35 16.46 21.05
N GLY A 532 -5.30 16.31 20.25
CA GLY A 532 -4.73 15.02 19.84
C GLY A 532 -3.37 14.68 20.48
N ALA A 533 -2.84 15.53 21.35
CA ALA A 533 -1.52 15.36 21.99
C ALA A 533 -1.62 14.94 23.48
N GLY A 534 -2.84 14.64 23.98
CA GLY A 534 -3.08 14.18 25.35
C GLY A 534 -3.26 12.67 25.46
#